data_2b7938acccbe15225dce9e790a78363c
#
_entry.id   2b7938acccbe15225dce9e790a78363c
#
_cell.length_a   1.000
_cell.length_b   1.000
_cell.length_c   1.000
_cell.angle_alpha   90.00
_cell.angle_beta   90.00
_cell.angle_gamma   90.00
#
_symmetry.space_group_name_H-M   'P 1'
#
loop_
_entity.id
_entity.type
_entity.pdbx_description
1 polymer ?
#
loop_
_entity_poly.entity_id
_entity_poly.type
_entity_poly.pdbx_seq_one_letter_code
_entity_poly.pdbx_strand_id
1 'polypeptide(L)'
;TGEFARILGVRKHPLFHYDEIGLFSPALKEENGYRYYFVWQMDMFEVIRALQKLGMSLGEIKEYMENRSPERFMSMMDGKKRQIDEEIRRLKNMKRFILHEEESVQLAMKAALDEPRLVERDREYLLVSDISAGSERKAAVEIAEHVRMQEKYHDTVGAVGSVYLGEDMDRGIYDRYVKVYTRLDKKTASRRVQSRPEGVYVELYSRGHLWDMEKPYRLISAFAGERGIRLGQMWYEDLMLDELTVKEYEQYIVKVMVPVESKVINP
;
A
#
# COMPACT_ATOMS: atom_id res chain seq x y z
N THR A 1 34.33 -8.93 34.72
CA THR A 1 33.42 -8.32 33.69
C THR A 1 34.16 -7.96 32.40
N GLY A 2 35.32 -7.27 32.49
CA GLY A 2 36.01 -6.77 31.26
C GLY A 2 36.52 -7.86 30.33
N GLU A 3 37.07 -8.93 30.87
CA GLU A 3 37.54 -10.09 30.13
C GLU A 3 36.35 -10.85 29.53
N PHE A 4 35.31 -11.10 30.30
CA PHE A 4 34.08 -11.73 29.81
C PHE A 4 33.43 -10.96 28.69
N ALA A 5 33.32 -9.63 28.81
CA ALA A 5 32.83 -8.76 27.72
C ALA A 5 33.68 -8.85 26.43
N ARG A 6 35.03 -8.93 26.61
CA ARG A 6 35.96 -9.06 25.47
C ARG A 6 35.78 -10.38 24.75
N ILE A 7 35.65 -11.48 25.49
CA ILE A 7 35.44 -12.82 24.91
C ILE A 7 34.11 -12.86 24.12
N LEU A 8 33.05 -12.25 24.65
CA LEU A 8 31.73 -12.16 23.99
C LEU A 8 31.66 -11.13 22.84
N GLY A 9 32.72 -10.33 22.66
CA GLY A 9 32.72 -9.27 21.65
C GLY A 9 31.73 -8.14 21.92
N VAL A 10 31.45 -7.85 23.20
CA VAL A 10 30.49 -6.81 23.62
C VAL A 10 31.15 -5.75 24.51
N ARG A 11 30.46 -4.61 24.67
CA ARG A 11 30.84 -3.60 25.67
C ARG A 11 30.44 -4.07 27.08
N LYS A 12 31.05 -3.51 28.12
CA LYS A 12 30.72 -3.84 29.52
C LYS A 12 29.30 -3.35 29.91
N HIS A 13 28.82 -2.27 29.33
CA HIS A 13 27.55 -1.62 29.68
C HIS A 13 26.33 -2.57 29.61
N PRO A 14 26.13 -3.38 28.56
CA PRO A 14 25.05 -4.36 28.55
C PRO A 14 25.08 -5.34 29.74
N LEU A 15 26.25 -5.80 30.17
CA LEU A 15 26.38 -6.71 31.31
C LEU A 15 25.97 -6.06 32.63
N PHE A 16 26.29 -4.78 32.81
CA PHE A 16 25.84 -4.03 33.98
C PHE A 16 24.33 -3.84 33.98
N HIS A 17 23.78 -3.43 32.82
CA HIS A 17 22.36 -3.23 32.69
C HIS A 17 21.54 -4.51 32.86
N TYR A 18 22.03 -5.64 32.33
CA TYR A 18 21.34 -6.92 32.51
C TYR A 18 21.36 -7.40 33.95
N ASP A 19 22.45 -7.13 34.71
CA ASP A 19 22.52 -7.39 36.13
C ASP A 19 21.54 -6.50 36.91
N GLU A 20 21.46 -5.20 36.59
CA GLU A 20 20.55 -4.25 37.24
C GLU A 20 19.08 -4.62 37.09
N ILE A 21 18.68 -5.06 35.90
CA ILE A 21 17.32 -5.49 35.66
C ILE A 21 17.04 -6.95 36.05
N GLY A 22 18.06 -7.66 36.54
CA GLY A 22 17.97 -9.07 36.96
C GLY A 22 17.73 -10.05 35.80
N LEU A 23 18.16 -9.70 34.57
CA LEU A 23 18.09 -10.59 33.42
C LEU A 23 19.30 -11.54 33.34
N PHE A 24 20.49 -11.04 33.65
CA PHE A 24 21.73 -11.79 33.61
C PHE A 24 22.69 -11.29 34.71
N SER A 25 22.75 -11.98 35.80
CA SER A 25 23.57 -11.60 36.96
C SER A 25 24.93 -12.28 36.95
N PRO A 26 25.96 -11.63 37.50
CA PRO A 26 27.27 -12.25 37.68
C PRO A 26 27.19 -13.42 38.66
N ALA A 27 28.09 -14.38 38.52
CA ALA A 27 28.21 -15.50 39.46
C ALA A 27 28.65 -15.05 40.84
N LEU A 28 29.45 -13.97 40.91
CA LEU A 28 29.91 -13.36 42.14
C LEU A 28 29.96 -11.83 41.97
N LYS A 29 29.50 -11.13 43.00
CA LYS A 29 29.63 -9.67 43.12
C LYS A 29 30.28 -9.37 44.48
N GLU A 30 31.44 -8.75 44.45
CA GLU A 30 32.17 -8.36 45.64
C GLU A 30 31.58 -7.08 46.27
N GLU A 31 31.85 -6.81 47.53
CA GLU A 31 31.42 -5.61 48.24
C GLU A 31 31.93 -4.30 47.59
N ASN A 32 33.09 -4.35 46.94
CA ASN A 32 33.67 -3.25 46.16
C ASN A 32 32.98 -3.02 44.79
N GLY A 33 31.95 -3.83 44.46
CA GLY A 33 31.16 -3.73 43.25
C GLY A 33 31.75 -4.49 42.03
N TYR A 34 32.88 -5.18 42.21
CA TYR A 34 33.42 -6.00 41.10
C TYR A 34 32.52 -7.21 40.81
N ARG A 35 32.30 -7.46 39.51
CA ARG A 35 31.45 -8.54 39.00
C ARG A 35 32.30 -9.59 38.29
N TYR A 36 32.06 -10.84 38.64
CA TYR A 36 32.74 -12.00 38.08
C TYR A 36 31.73 -12.92 37.43
N TYR A 37 32.06 -13.37 36.23
CA TYR A 37 31.22 -14.28 35.40
C TYR A 37 32.02 -15.57 35.17
N PHE A 38 31.32 -16.69 35.23
CA PHE A 38 31.90 -17.97 34.83
C PHE A 38 31.85 -18.17 33.35
N VAL A 39 32.76 -18.99 32.78
CA VAL A 39 32.80 -19.25 31.34
C VAL A 39 31.50 -19.85 30.81
N TRP A 40 30.88 -20.77 31.55
CA TRP A 40 29.60 -21.39 31.15
C TRP A 40 28.40 -20.41 31.15
N GLN A 41 28.51 -19.24 31.74
CA GLN A 41 27.47 -18.20 31.59
C GLN A 41 27.45 -17.59 30.19
N MET A 42 28.48 -17.86 29.35
CA MET A 42 28.50 -17.41 27.96
C MET A 42 27.31 -17.96 27.19
N ASP A 43 26.95 -19.23 27.36
CA ASP A 43 25.84 -19.87 26.67
C ASP A 43 24.52 -19.13 26.95
N MET A 44 24.30 -18.76 28.21
CA MET A 44 23.12 -18.03 28.66
C MET A 44 23.08 -16.61 28.04
N PHE A 45 24.22 -15.96 27.96
CA PHE A 45 24.32 -14.64 27.33
C PHE A 45 24.04 -14.72 25.82
N GLU A 46 24.53 -15.75 25.12
CA GLU A 46 24.23 -15.96 23.69
C GLU A 46 22.75 -16.28 23.46
N VAL A 47 22.08 -16.99 24.38
CA VAL A 47 20.62 -17.18 24.32
C VAL A 47 19.90 -15.84 24.41
N ILE A 48 20.27 -14.95 25.33
CA ILE A 48 19.69 -13.61 25.43
C ILE A 48 19.87 -12.84 24.10
N ARG A 49 21.08 -12.88 23.53
CA ARG A 49 21.37 -12.23 22.24
C ARG A 49 20.53 -12.82 21.10
N ALA A 50 20.36 -14.12 21.06
CA ALA A 50 19.54 -14.78 20.04
C ALA A 50 18.07 -14.33 20.13
N LEU A 51 17.52 -14.25 21.33
CA LEU A 51 16.16 -13.78 21.57
C LEU A 51 16.00 -12.29 21.23
N GLN A 52 17.00 -11.44 21.50
CA GLN A 52 17.02 -10.05 21.07
C GLN A 52 17.02 -9.92 19.53
N LYS A 53 17.80 -10.75 18.82
CA LYS A 53 17.80 -10.78 17.34
C LYS A 53 16.43 -11.18 16.78
N LEU A 54 15.63 -11.93 17.54
CA LEU A 54 14.23 -12.24 17.19
C LEU A 54 13.25 -11.10 17.54
N GLY A 55 13.77 -9.92 17.93
CA GLY A 55 12.97 -8.74 18.22
C GLY A 55 12.25 -8.80 19.57
N MET A 56 12.76 -9.59 20.53
CA MET A 56 12.23 -9.58 21.90
C MET A 56 12.81 -8.42 22.71
N SER A 57 11.97 -7.75 23.48
CA SER A 57 12.39 -6.79 24.49
C SER A 57 13.09 -7.49 25.66
N LEU A 58 13.91 -6.77 26.42
CA LEU A 58 14.58 -7.34 27.58
C LEU A 58 13.58 -7.85 28.64
N GLY A 59 12.41 -7.21 28.76
CA GLY A 59 11.35 -7.64 29.67
C GLY A 59 10.74 -8.99 29.24
N GLU A 60 10.40 -9.14 27.94
CA GLU A 60 9.90 -10.40 27.38
C GLU A 60 10.93 -11.54 27.53
N ILE A 61 12.21 -11.22 27.31
CA ILE A 61 13.29 -12.20 27.48
C ILE A 61 13.37 -12.64 28.94
N LYS A 62 13.34 -11.71 29.90
CA LYS A 62 13.38 -12.02 31.33
C LYS A 62 12.22 -12.93 31.73
N GLU A 63 11.00 -12.57 31.37
CA GLU A 63 9.79 -13.38 31.66
C GLU A 63 9.90 -14.80 31.06
N TYR A 64 10.38 -14.88 29.83
CA TYR A 64 10.59 -16.17 29.15
C TYR A 64 11.65 -17.00 29.87
N MET A 65 12.79 -16.40 30.24
CA MET A 65 13.91 -17.09 30.91
C MET A 65 13.53 -17.65 32.27
N GLU A 66 12.66 -16.96 33.03
CA GLU A 66 12.15 -17.41 34.31
C GLU A 66 11.22 -18.62 34.22
N ASN A 67 10.47 -18.72 33.10
CA ASN A 67 9.40 -19.72 32.90
C ASN A 67 9.59 -20.58 31.64
N ARG A 68 10.81 -20.79 31.22
CA ARG A 68 11.12 -21.51 29.99
C ARG A 68 10.71 -22.99 30.04
N SER A 69 10.07 -23.45 28.99
CA SER A 69 9.81 -24.86 28.68
C SER A 69 9.80 -25.08 27.18
N PRO A 70 9.90 -26.33 26.71
CA PRO A 70 9.78 -26.62 25.28
C PRO A 70 8.47 -26.10 24.67
N GLU A 71 7.34 -26.22 25.39
CA GLU A 71 6.02 -25.80 24.93
C GLU A 71 5.95 -24.28 24.81
N ARG A 72 6.46 -23.55 25.80
CA ARG A 72 6.57 -22.09 25.78
C ARG A 72 7.48 -21.61 24.64
N PHE A 73 8.60 -22.30 24.43
CA PHE A 73 9.50 -21.99 23.32
C PHE A 73 8.77 -22.13 21.98
N MET A 74 8.08 -23.23 21.74
CA MET A 74 7.34 -23.47 20.49
C MET A 74 6.25 -22.42 20.28
N SER A 75 5.47 -22.10 21.32
CA SER A 75 4.44 -21.07 21.25
C SER A 75 5.02 -19.68 20.93
N MET A 76 6.13 -19.32 21.56
CA MET A 76 6.84 -18.06 21.30
C MET A 76 7.36 -18.01 19.85
N MET A 77 7.98 -19.09 19.36
CA MET A 77 8.48 -19.16 17.99
C MET A 77 7.35 -19.04 16.95
N ASP A 78 6.21 -19.65 17.21
CA ASP A 78 5.03 -19.51 16.34
C ASP A 78 4.47 -18.09 16.35
N GLY A 79 4.49 -17.43 17.51
CA GLY A 79 4.14 -16.00 17.61
C GLY A 79 5.09 -15.13 16.78
N LYS A 80 6.40 -15.35 16.92
CA LYS A 80 7.43 -14.59 16.16
C LYS A 80 7.35 -14.83 14.66
N LYS A 81 7.10 -16.07 14.22
CA LYS A 81 6.87 -16.36 12.79
C LYS A 81 5.71 -15.55 12.25
N ARG A 82 4.56 -15.54 12.94
CA ARG A 82 3.40 -14.74 12.51
C ARG A 82 3.72 -13.25 12.41
N GLN A 83 4.42 -12.68 13.40
CA GLN A 83 4.85 -11.27 13.38
C GLN A 83 5.76 -10.97 12.17
N ILE A 84 6.71 -11.86 11.89
CA ILE A 84 7.60 -11.71 10.72
C ILE A 84 6.81 -11.82 9.41
N ASP A 85 5.88 -12.76 9.29
CA ASP A 85 5.05 -12.91 8.10
C ASP A 85 4.16 -11.68 7.85
N GLU A 86 3.62 -11.08 8.91
CA GLU A 86 2.86 -9.83 8.85
C GLU A 86 3.74 -8.67 8.38
N GLU A 87 4.96 -8.54 8.92
CA GLU A 87 5.89 -7.48 8.51
C GLU A 87 6.37 -7.68 7.07
N ILE A 88 6.67 -8.90 6.64
CA ILE A 88 7.00 -9.21 5.24
C ILE A 88 5.83 -8.81 4.32
N ARG A 89 4.60 -9.07 4.72
CA ARG A 89 3.40 -8.69 3.97
C ARG A 89 3.28 -7.18 3.87
N ARG A 90 3.45 -6.48 4.99
CA ARG A 90 3.43 -5.01 5.04
C ARG A 90 4.47 -4.39 4.12
N LEU A 91 5.72 -4.89 4.17
CA LEU A 91 6.81 -4.41 3.32
C LEU A 91 6.57 -4.70 1.82
N LYS A 92 6.00 -5.85 1.50
CA LYS A 92 5.61 -6.18 0.11
C LYS A 92 4.53 -5.24 -0.41
N ASN A 93 3.53 -4.89 0.39
CA ASN A 93 2.49 -3.94 0.01
C ASN A 93 3.07 -2.55 -0.21
N MET A 94 3.94 -2.09 0.69
CA MET A 94 4.64 -0.80 0.55
C MET A 94 5.48 -0.75 -0.72
N LYS A 95 6.23 -1.83 -1.02
CA LYS A 95 7.02 -1.91 -2.26
C LYS A 95 6.12 -1.84 -3.50
N ARG A 96 4.96 -2.51 -3.50
CA ARG A 96 4.01 -2.45 -4.62
C ARG A 96 3.46 -1.04 -4.82
N PHE A 97 3.09 -0.37 -3.75
CA PHE A 97 2.67 1.04 -3.81
C PHE A 97 3.76 1.90 -4.45
N ILE A 98 5.00 1.81 -3.99
CA ILE A 98 6.12 2.57 -4.57
C ILE A 98 6.28 2.31 -6.07
N LEU A 99 6.28 1.04 -6.48
CA LEU A 99 6.42 0.67 -7.90
C LEU A 99 5.27 1.19 -8.75
N HIS A 100 4.06 1.19 -8.21
CA HIS A 100 2.89 1.71 -8.91
C HIS A 100 2.95 3.23 -9.09
N GLU A 101 3.31 3.98 -8.03
CA GLU A 101 3.47 5.43 -8.10
C GLU A 101 4.59 5.81 -9.09
N GLU A 102 5.71 5.10 -9.05
CA GLU A 102 6.80 5.29 -9.98
C GLU A 102 6.37 5.06 -11.44
N GLU A 103 5.62 3.99 -11.72
CA GLU A 103 5.07 3.70 -13.05
C GLU A 103 4.07 4.80 -13.47
N SER A 104 3.18 5.22 -12.59
CA SER A 104 2.19 6.27 -12.86
C SER A 104 2.86 7.58 -13.27
N VAL A 105 3.86 8.01 -12.50
CA VAL A 105 4.65 9.21 -12.81
C VAL A 105 5.36 9.07 -14.15
N GLN A 106 6.01 7.93 -14.41
CA GLN A 106 6.73 7.71 -15.67
C GLN A 106 5.80 7.73 -16.88
N LEU A 107 4.60 7.15 -16.77
CA LEU A 107 3.59 7.17 -17.81
C LEU A 107 3.09 8.59 -18.06
N ALA A 108 2.77 9.34 -16.99
CA ALA A 108 2.30 10.72 -17.11
C ALA A 108 3.35 11.64 -17.76
N MET A 109 4.63 11.49 -17.38
CA MET A 109 5.73 12.29 -17.94
C MET A 109 5.98 12.03 -19.44
N LYS A 110 5.65 10.85 -19.93
CA LYS A 110 5.86 10.44 -21.35
C LYS A 110 4.60 10.62 -22.19
N ALA A 111 3.44 10.83 -21.58
CA ALA A 111 2.19 10.89 -22.29
C ALA A 111 2.09 12.14 -23.15
N ALA A 112 1.56 11.98 -24.36
CA ALA A 112 1.04 13.10 -25.14
C ALA A 112 -0.24 13.60 -24.45
N LEU A 113 -0.23 14.86 -24.03
CA LEU A 113 -1.37 15.44 -23.32
C LEU A 113 -2.44 15.89 -24.32
N ASP A 114 -3.70 15.70 -23.94
CA ASP A 114 -4.88 16.10 -24.71
C ASP A 114 -5.03 15.42 -26.09
N GLU A 115 -4.36 14.29 -26.26
CA GLU A 115 -4.42 13.47 -27.48
C GLU A 115 -5.08 12.11 -27.20
N PRO A 116 -6.39 11.96 -27.49
CA PRO A 116 -7.08 10.69 -27.33
C PRO A 116 -6.50 9.60 -28.23
N ARG A 117 -6.34 8.39 -27.71
CA ARG A 117 -5.81 7.25 -28.46
C ARG A 117 -6.55 5.96 -28.14
N LEU A 118 -6.55 5.02 -29.08
CA LEU A 118 -7.03 3.66 -28.84
C LEU A 118 -5.92 2.82 -28.24
N VAL A 119 -6.23 2.13 -27.15
CA VAL A 119 -5.32 1.23 -26.44
C VAL A 119 -6.02 -0.09 -26.15
N GLU A 120 -5.29 -1.20 -26.23
CA GLU A 120 -5.74 -2.49 -25.72
C GLU A 120 -5.41 -2.57 -24.23
N ARG A 121 -6.33 -3.07 -23.45
CA ARG A 121 -6.18 -3.27 -22.00
C ARG A 121 -6.55 -4.69 -21.63
N ASP A 122 -5.72 -5.29 -20.77
CA ASP A 122 -6.03 -6.56 -20.13
C ASP A 122 -7.13 -6.37 -19.09
N ARG A 123 -7.73 -7.50 -18.69
CA ARG A 123 -8.70 -7.50 -17.60
C ARG A 123 -8.04 -7.10 -16.30
N GLU A 124 -8.64 -6.15 -15.61
CA GLU A 124 -8.21 -5.71 -14.29
C GLU A 124 -9.28 -5.98 -13.22
N TYR A 125 -8.84 -6.13 -11.98
CA TYR A 125 -9.73 -6.30 -10.85
C TYR A 125 -9.68 -5.05 -9.98
N LEU A 126 -10.86 -4.56 -9.62
CA LEU A 126 -11.06 -3.31 -8.91
C LEU A 126 -11.80 -3.59 -7.61
N LEU A 127 -11.27 -3.11 -6.49
CA LEU A 127 -12.04 -2.95 -5.26
C LEU A 127 -12.88 -1.69 -5.43
N VAL A 128 -14.20 -1.79 -5.32
CA VAL A 128 -15.12 -0.70 -5.67
C VAL A 128 -15.99 -0.34 -4.50
N SER A 129 -16.24 0.96 -4.34
CA SER A 129 -17.28 1.51 -3.45
C SER A 129 -18.17 2.44 -4.23
N ASP A 130 -19.49 2.30 -4.04
CA ASP A 130 -20.45 3.22 -4.59
C ASP A 130 -20.42 4.55 -3.84
N ILE A 131 -20.51 5.66 -4.58
CA ILE A 131 -20.62 7.01 -4.05
C ILE A 131 -22.06 7.47 -4.25
N SER A 132 -22.71 7.81 -3.17
CA SER A 132 -24.09 8.26 -3.24
C SER A 132 -24.19 9.73 -3.60
N ALA A 133 -25.07 10.06 -4.53
CA ALA A 133 -25.39 11.45 -4.83
C ALA A 133 -25.82 12.19 -3.55
N GLY A 134 -25.24 13.35 -3.30
CA GLY A 134 -25.52 14.12 -2.08
C GLY A 134 -24.66 15.37 -1.96
N SER A 135 -23.99 15.52 -0.85
CA SER A 135 -23.04 16.62 -0.62
C SER A 135 -21.60 16.15 -0.74
N GLU A 136 -20.67 17.05 -1.06
CA GLU A 136 -19.23 16.82 -1.03
C GLU A 136 -18.78 16.18 0.29
N ARG A 137 -19.35 16.63 1.41
CA ARG A 137 -19.04 16.07 2.73
C ARG A 137 -19.37 14.57 2.80
N LYS A 138 -20.50 14.15 2.20
CA LYS A 138 -20.89 12.75 2.20
C LYS A 138 -19.97 11.92 1.33
N ALA A 139 -19.65 12.40 0.15
CA ALA A 139 -18.67 11.79 -0.75
C ALA A 139 -17.30 11.63 -0.07
N ALA A 140 -16.81 12.66 0.63
CA ALA A 140 -15.56 12.60 1.37
C ALA A 140 -15.57 11.51 2.46
N VAL A 141 -16.68 11.32 3.16
CA VAL A 141 -16.81 10.23 4.15
C VAL A 141 -16.78 8.87 3.48
N GLU A 142 -17.50 8.69 2.37
CA GLU A 142 -17.53 7.43 1.62
C GLU A 142 -16.17 7.07 1.01
N ILE A 143 -15.42 8.07 0.50
CA ILE A 143 -14.02 7.89 0.05
C ILE A 143 -13.12 7.47 1.22
N ALA A 144 -13.21 8.17 2.37
CA ALA A 144 -12.43 7.80 3.54
C ALA A 144 -12.74 6.39 4.05
N GLU A 145 -13.99 5.92 3.92
CA GLU A 145 -14.37 4.53 4.19
C GLU A 145 -13.75 3.56 3.19
N HIS A 146 -13.72 3.92 1.90
CA HIS A 146 -13.05 3.14 0.87
C HIS A 146 -11.55 3.00 1.16
N VAL A 147 -10.85 4.09 1.51
CA VAL A 147 -9.44 4.07 1.88
C VAL A 147 -9.19 3.17 3.09
N ARG A 148 -9.99 3.28 4.15
CA ARG A 148 -9.89 2.35 5.30
C ARG A 148 -10.16 0.90 4.94
N MET A 149 -11.03 0.66 3.96
CA MET A 149 -11.31 -0.69 3.48
C MET A 149 -10.13 -1.29 2.71
N GLN A 150 -9.35 -0.49 1.98
CA GLN A 150 -8.15 -0.95 1.26
C GLN A 150 -7.17 -1.66 2.20
N GLU A 151 -7.03 -1.22 3.44
CA GLU A 151 -6.13 -1.82 4.44
C GLU A 151 -6.44 -3.30 4.70
N LYS A 152 -7.69 -3.72 4.49
CA LYS A 152 -8.14 -5.11 4.63
C LYS A 152 -7.83 -5.98 3.41
N TYR A 153 -7.54 -5.35 2.28
CA TYR A 153 -7.22 -6.03 1.02
C TYR A 153 -5.72 -5.90 0.75
N HIS A 154 -5.00 -6.96 0.99
CA HIS A 154 -3.53 -6.98 0.91
C HIS A 154 -2.97 -6.85 -0.52
N ASP A 155 -3.82 -6.93 -1.52
CA ASP A 155 -3.44 -6.90 -2.94
C ASP A 155 -3.85 -5.58 -3.62
N THR A 156 -4.19 -4.52 -2.87
CA THR A 156 -4.47 -3.19 -3.40
C THR A 156 -3.21 -2.52 -3.91
N VAL A 157 -3.33 -1.79 -5.03
CA VAL A 157 -2.22 -1.12 -5.69
C VAL A 157 -2.65 0.29 -6.10
N GLY A 158 -1.88 1.28 -5.68
CA GLY A 158 -1.98 2.65 -6.13
C GLY A 158 -3.09 3.50 -5.50
N ALA A 159 -3.28 4.66 -6.10
CA ALA A 159 -4.24 5.67 -5.68
C ALA A 159 -5.70 5.25 -5.95
N VAL A 160 -6.62 6.00 -5.36
CA VAL A 160 -8.06 5.84 -5.59
C VAL A 160 -8.43 6.50 -6.92
N GLY A 161 -8.98 5.71 -7.83
CA GLY A 161 -9.58 6.21 -9.07
C GLY A 161 -11.08 6.45 -8.93
N SER A 162 -11.66 7.16 -9.89
CA SER A 162 -13.08 7.50 -9.94
C SER A 162 -13.77 6.90 -11.16
N VAL A 163 -15.08 6.66 -11.05
CA VAL A 163 -15.91 6.19 -12.16
C VAL A 163 -17.06 7.17 -12.38
N TYR A 164 -17.22 7.58 -13.64
CA TYR A 164 -18.29 8.45 -14.10
C TYR A 164 -19.21 7.70 -15.05
N LEU A 165 -20.43 8.20 -15.24
CA LEU A 165 -21.40 7.62 -16.17
C LEU A 165 -21.40 8.37 -17.50
N GLY A 166 -21.44 7.62 -18.61
CA GLY A 166 -21.52 8.19 -19.95
C GLY A 166 -22.77 9.06 -20.15
N GLU A 167 -23.91 8.67 -19.56
CA GLU A 167 -25.12 9.50 -19.62
C GLU A 167 -24.98 10.88 -18.95
N ASP A 168 -24.10 11.02 -17.98
CA ASP A 168 -23.79 12.31 -17.35
C ASP A 168 -22.89 13.14 -18.27
N MET A 169 -21.93 12.49 -18.93
CA MET A 169 -21.09 13.14 -19.95
C MET A 169 -21.93 13.71 -21.09
N ASP A 170 -22.93 12.96 -21.58
CA ASP A 170 -23.86 13.38 -22.63
C ASP A 170 -24.72 14.59 -22.21
N ARG A 171 -24.95 14.74 -20.90
CA ARG A 171 -25.69 15.87 -20.29
C ARG A 171 -24.79 17.05 -19.91
N GLY A 172 -23.47 16.93 -20.10
CA GLY A 172 -22.50 17.96 -19.68
C GLY A 172 -22.29 18.01 -18.16
N ILE A 173 -22.49 16.90 -17.46
CA ILE A 173 -22.25 16.77 -15.99
C ILE A 173 -20.92 16.02 -15.81
N TYR A 174 -19.85 16.75 -15.49
CA TYR A 174 -18.49 16.23 -15.43
C TYR A 174 -17.94 16.10 -14.02
N ASP A 175 -18.68 16.52 -13.00
CA ASP A 175 -18.29 16.58 -11.59
C ASP A 175 -18.92 15.49 -10.71
N ARG A 176 -19.71 14.59 -11.31
CA ARG A 176 -20.44 13.56 -10.60
C ARG A 176 -19.86 12.15 -10.85
N TYR A 177 -18.93 11.74 -10.02
CA TYR A 177 -18.51 10.34 -9.99
C TYR A 177 -19.48 9.49 -9.15
N VAL A 178 -19.75 8.27 -9.61
CA VAL A 178 -20.70 7.34 -8.99
C VAL A 178 -20.04 6.22 -8.21
N LYS A 179 -18.76 6.01 -8.43
CA LYS A 179 -17.96 5.02 -7.71
C LYS A 179 -16.54 5.53 -7.54
N VAL A 180 -15.88 5.00 -6.51
CA VAL A 180 -14.43 5.05 -6.40
C VAL A 180 -13.88 3.63 -6.40
N TYR A 181 -12.65 3.48 -6.86
CA TYR A 181 -12.01 2.17 -6.95
C TYR A 181 -10.53 2.23 -6.64
N THR A 182 -10.00 1.06 -6.21
CA THR A 182 -8.56 0.80 -6.18
C THR A 182 -8.26 -0.49 -6.95
N ARG A 183 -7.19 -0.51 -7.71
CA ARG A 183 -6.76 -1.70 -8.44
C ARG A 183 -6.28 -2.79 -7.49
N LEU A 184 -6.51 -4.04 -7.89
CA LEU A 184 -6.03 -5.23 -7.21
C LEU A 184 -5.09 -5.99 -8.15
N ASP A 185 -3.99 -6.53 -7.62
CA ASP A 185 -3.06 -7.36 -8.40
C ASP A 185 -3.72 -8.64 -8.94
N LYS A 186 -4.71 -9.14 -8.22
CA LYS A 186 -5.39 -10.38 -8.57
C LYS A 186 -6.85 -10.37 -8.12
N LYS A 187 -7.63 -11.26 -8.73
CA LYS A 187 -9.02 -11.49 -8.35
C LYS A 187 -9.11 -11.96 -6.89
N THR A 188 -9.92 -11.28 -6.12
CA THR A 188 -10.24 -11.64 -4.73
C THR A 188 -11.74 -11.96 -4.63
N ALA A 189 -12.09 -13.02 -3.90
CA ALA A 189 -13.48 -13.42 -3.69
C ALA A 189 -14.18 -12.44 -2.74
N SER A 190 -14.77 -11.38 -3.30
CA SER A 190 -15.55 -10.39 -2.58
C SER A 190 -16.61 -9.79 -3.51
N ARG A 191 -17.80 -9.48 -2.95
CA ARG A 191 -18.85 -8.76 -3.68
C ARG A 191 -18.47 -7.32 -4.06
N ARG A 192 -17.45 -6.77 -3.41
CA ARG A 192 -16.91 -5.43 -3.68
C ARG A 192 -15.83 -5.44 -4.76
N VAL A 193 -15.43 -6.61 -5.25
CA VAL A 193 -14.44 -6.74 -6.31
C VAL A 193 -15.17 -6.90 -7.64
N GLN A 194 -14.99 -5.93 -8.52
CA GLN A 194 -15.51 -5.90 -9.87
C GLN A 194 -14.36 -6.06 -10.86
N SER A 195 -14.64 -6.51 -12.07
CA SER A 195 -13.66 -6.53 -13.14
C SER A 195 -13.88 -5.38 -14.10
N ARG A 196 -12.84 -4.63 -14.41
CA ARG A 196 -12.77 -3.83 -15.61
C ARG A 196 -12.43 -4.78 -16.75
N PRO A 197 -13.29 -4.92 -17.80
CA PRO A 197 -13.09 -5.93 -18.82
C PRO A 197 -11.85 -5.67 -19.67
N GLU A 198 -11.28 -6.71 -20.22
CA GLU A 198 -10.30 -6.62 -21.31
C GLU A 198 -10.96 -6.06 -22.56
N GLY A 199 -10.20 -5.37 -23.39
CA GLY A 199 -10.68 -4.84 -24.66
C GLY A 199 -10.01 -3.56 -25.09
N VAL A 200 -10.60 -2.93 -26.10
CA VAL A 200 -10.12 -1.65 -26.61
C VAL A 200 -10.75 -0.51 -25.81
N TYR A 201 -9.94 0.46 -25.45
CA TYR A 201 -10.34 1.67 -24.74
C TYR A 201 -9.90 2.91 -25.53
N VAL A 202 -10.66 3.99 -25.43
CA VAL A 202 -10.14 5.31 -25.68
C VAL A 202 -9.49 5.81 -24.41
N GLU A 203 -8.25 6.22 -24.48
CA GLU A 203 -7.45 6.73 -23.37
C GLU A 203 -6.95 8.12 -23.68
N LEU A 204 -6.96 8.97 -22.69
CA LEU A 204 -6.45 10.34 -22.76
C LEU A 204 -5.72 10.70 -21.46
N TYR A 205 -4.57 11.35 -21.59
CA TYR A 205 -3.93 12.07 -20.48
C TYR A 205 -4.18 13.56 -20.65
N SER A 206 -4.65 14.21 -19.60
CA SER A 206 -4.91 15.65 -19.63
C SER A 206 -4.35 16.32 -18.39
N ARG A 207 -3.83 17.52 -18.59
CA ARG A 207 -3.39 18.38 -17.49
C ARG A 207 -4.52 19.34 -17.13
N GLY A 208 -4.77 19.52 -15.84
CA GLY A 208 -5.74 20.47 -15.37
C GLY A 208 -6.15 20.23 -13.92
N HIS A 209 -6.89 21.19 -13.43
CA HIS A 209 -7.43 21.18 -12.08
C HIS A 209 -8.56 20.15 -11.96
N LEU A 210 -8.67 19.52 -10.78
CA LEU A 210 -9.78 18.59 -10.42
C LEU A 210 -11.19 19.19 -10.64
N TRP A 211 -11.28 20.52 -10.78
CA TRP A 211 -12.53 21.26 -10.98
C TRP A 211 -12.81 21.64 -12.45
N ASP A 212 -11.88 21.39 -13.37
CA ASP A 212 -12.06 21.64 -14.81
C ASP A 212 -11.93 20.33 -15.58
N MET A 213 -12.84 19.43 -15.27
CA MET A 213 -12.87 18.09 -15.85
C MET A 213 -13.58 18.00 -17.19
N GLU A 214 -14.16 19.09 -17.71
CA GLU A 214 -14.89 19.10 -18.97
C GLU A 214 -14.00 18.75 -20.17
N LYS A 215 -12.80 19.32 -20.22
CA LYS A 215 -11.88 19.21 -21.35
C LYS A 215 -11.55 17.75 -21.76
N PRO A 216 -11.05 16.87 -20.87
CA PRO A 216 -10.70 15.50 -21.26
C PRO A 216 -11.90 14.71 -21.79
N TYR A 217 -13.07 14.89 -21.19
CA TYR A 217 -14.29 14.19 -21.60
C TYR A 217 -14.75 14.64 -22.98
N ARG A 218 -14.74 15.95 -23.25
CA ARG A 218 -15.10 16.50 -24.59
C ARG A 218 -14.13 16.03 -25.67
N LEU A 219 -12.84 15.98 -25.40
CA LEU A 219 -11.84 15.50 -26.36
C LEU A 219 -12.06 14.03 -26.70
N ILE A 220 -12.35 13.18 -25.72
CA ILE A 220 -12.65 11.77 -25.97
C ILE A 220 -13.96 11.63 -26.78
N SER A 221 -15.01 12.37 -26.42
CA SER A 221 -16.29 12.32 -27.15
C SER A 221 -16.16 12.78 -28.57
N ALA A 222 -15.42 13.87 -28.84
CA ALA A 222 -15.12 14.35 -30.18
C ALA A 222 -14.35 13.32 -31.04
N PHE A 223 -13.26 12.76 -30.44
CA PHE A 223 -12.46 11.73 -31.08
C PHE A 223 -13.29 10.48 -31.44
N ALA A 224 -14.19 10.06 -30.59
CA ALA A 224 -15.08 8.93 -30.84
C ALA A 224 -16.11 9.26 -31.96
N GLY A 225 -16.72 10.44 -31.88
CA GLY A 225 -17.68 10.90 -32.90
C GLY A 225 -17.07 10.97 -34.28
N GLU A 226 -15.89 11.55 -34.47
CA GLU A 226 -15.18 11.64 -35.75
C GLU A 226 -14.87 10.25 -36.36
N ARG A 227 -14.73 9.21 -35.53
CA ARG A 227 -14.35 7.86 -35.95
C ARG A 227 -15.48 6.85 -35.95
N GLY A 228 -16.71 7.29 -35.64
CA GLY A 228 -17.87 6.40 -35.52
C GLY A 228 -17.66 5.34 -34.44
N ILE A 229 -17.03 5.70 -33.33
CA ILE A 229 -16.78 4.81 -32.20
C ILE A 229 -17.92 4.96 -31.19
N ARG A 230 -18.55 3.86 -30.78
CA ARG A 230 -19.49 3.85 -29.65
C ARG A 230 -18.72 3.60 -28.38
N LEU A 231 -18.80 4.56 -27.45
CA LEU A 231 -18.19 4.50 -26.12
C LEU A 231 -19.12 3.78 -25.13
N GLY A 232 -18.53 3.08 -24.18
CA GLY A 232 -19.25 2.44 -23.09
C GLY A 232 -19.70 3.43 -22.02
N GLN A 233 -20.54 2.94 -21.10
CA GLN A 233 -21.17 3.78 -20.09
C GLN A 233 -20.28 4.09 -18.89
N MET A 234 -19.20 3.33 -18.67
CA MET A 234 -18.32 3.48 -17.49
C MET A 234 -17.03 4.19 -17.93
N TRP A 235 -16.85 5.39 -17.43
CA TRP A 235 -15.65 6.20 -17.66
C TRP A 235 -14.78 6.14 -16.42
N TYR A 236 -13.54 5.73 -16.56
CA TYR A 236 -12.59 5.55 -15.48
C TYR A 236 -11.58 6.68 -15.49
N GLU A 237 -11.33 7.24 -14.32
CA GLU A 237 -10.34 8.28 -14.13
C GLU A 237 -9.33 7.87 -13.07
N ASP A 238 -8.05 7.93 -13.44
CA ASP A 238 -6.92 7.76 -12.54
C ASP A 238 -6.17 9.10 -12.42
N LEU A 239 -5.85 9.51 -11.21
CA LEU A 239 -4.97 10.65 -10.96
C LEU A 239 -3.53 10.15 -11.06
N MET A 240 -2.77 10.67 -12.05
CA MET A 240 -1.44 10.18 -12.39
C MET A 240 -0.32 11.04 -11.80
N LEU A 241 -0.52 12.35 -11.73
CA LEU A 241 0.29 13.28 -10.95
C LEU A 241 -0.66 14.05 -10.02
N ASP A 242 -0.35 14.02 -8.73
CA ASP A 242 -1.17 14.52 -7.65
C ASP A 242 -0.34 15.31 -6.61
N GLU A 243 -0.89 15.56 -5.45
CA GLU A 243 -0.24 16.24 -4.33
C GLU A 243 1.00 15.53 -3.78
N LEU A 244 1.18 14.23 -4.07
CA LEU A 244 2.39 13.48 -3.71
C LEU A 244 3.57 13.85 -4.63
N THR A 245 3.27 14.20 -5.89
CA THR A 245 4.25 14.29 -6.98
C THR A 245 4.51 15.70 -7.46
N VAL A 246 3.51 16.58 -7.39
CA VAL A 246 3.60 17.98 -7.85
C VAL A 246 3.03 18.94 -6.81
N LYS A 247 3.48 20.19 -6.88
CA LYS A 247 3.13 21.19 -5.86
C LYS A 247 1.83 21.92 -6.16
N GLU A 248 1.59 22.24 -7.43
CA GLU A 248 0.49 23.10 -7.85
C GLU A 248 -0.58 22.24 -8.55
N TYR A 249 -1.85 22.51 -8.28
CA TYR A 249 -2.98 21.76 -8.84
C TYR A 249 -3.03 21.80 -10.38
N GLU A 250 -2.55 22.89 -10.98
CA GLU A 250 -2.46 23.06 -12.43
C GLU A 250 -1.47 22.08 -13.09
N GLN A 251 -0.61 21.45 -12.30
CA GLN A 251 0.35 20.45 -12.77
C GLN A 251 -0.17 19.02 -12.68
N TYR A 252 -1.35 18.83 -12.07
CA TYR A 252 -1.96 17.51 -11.98
C TYR A 252 -2.20 16.93 -13.36
N ILE A 253 -2.04 15.64 -13.50
CA ILE A 253 -2.35 14.90 -14.73
C ILE A 253 -3.34 13.81 -14.37
N VAL A 254 -4.46 13.82 -15.07
CA VAL A 254 -5.46 12.77 -15.01
C VAL A 254 -5.36 11.90 -16.24
N LYS A 255 -5.64 10.62 -16.09
CA LYS A 255 -5.83 9.68 -17.16
C LYS A 255 -7.30 9.28 -17.20
N VAL A 256 -7.98 9.57 -18.28
CA VAL A 256 -9.37 9.16 -18.51
C VAL A 256 -9.39 8.00 -19.50
N MET A 257 -10.16 6.96 -19.19
CA MET A 257 -10.33 5.79 -20.02
C MET A 257 -11.80 5.40 -20.14
N VAL A 258 -12.23 5.06 -21.35
CA VAL A 258 -13.58 4.56 -21.59
C VAL A 258 -13.52 3.37 -22.55
N PRO A 259 -14.25 2.25 -22.28
CA PRO A 259 -14.27 1.10 -23.16
C PRO A 259 -14.95 1.44 -24.49
N VAL A 260 -14.47 0.82 -25.56
CA VAL A 260 -15.11 0.83 -26.87
C VAL A 260 -16.07 -0.35 -26.94
N GLU A 261 -17.36 -0.09 -27.10
CA GLU A 261 -18.37 -1.15 -27.26
C GLU A 261 -18.42 -1.69 -28.68
N SER A 262 -18.35 -0.82 -29.69
CA SER A 262 -18.31 -1.20 -31.09
C SER A 262 -17.79 -0.05 -31.95
N LYS A 263 -17.20 -0.38 -33.09
CA LYS A 263 -17.08 0.60 -34.18
C LYS A 263 -18.40 0.62 -34.92
N VAL A 264 -19.02 1.77 -35.09
CA VAL A 264 -20.14 1.94 -36.00
C VAL A 264 -19.54 1.85 -37.41
N ILE A 265 -19.70 0.69 -38.03
CA ILE A 265 -19.41 0.56 -39.44
C ILE A 265 -20.56 1.31 -40.13
N ASN A 266 -20.34 2.57 -40.50
CA ASN A 266 -21.27 3.24 -41.40
C ASN A 266 -21.31 2.46 -42.73
N PRO A 267 -22.50 2.07 -43.19
CA PRO A 267 -22.65 1.32 -44.44
C PRO A 267 -22.19 2.12 -45.68
#